data_9702ae925ec4a36e207baa2fe6ea57d5
#
_entry.id   9702ae925ec4a36e207baa2fe6ea57d5
#
_cell.length_a   1.000
_cell.length_b   1.000
_cell.length_c   1.000
_cell.angle_alpha   90.00
_cell.angle_beta   90.00
_cell.angle_gamma   90.00
#
_symmetry.space_group_name_H-M   'P 1'
#
loop_
_entity.id
_entity.type
_entity.pdbx_description
1 polymer ?
#
loop_
_entity_poly.entity_id
_entity_poly.type
_entity_poly.pdbx_seq_one_letter_code
_entity_poly.pdbx_strand_id
1 'polypeptide(L)'
;MVIETLWKRLGIQNALISKAKSKAQHHIYERALLAMTANRLCEPESKLGVWDRWLLKVYLPSCQGLQLNHMYEAMDFLHEHAAEVEEAIFYKVADLFNLEVDLIFYDTTTASFHTDYEDEPGRHENATLRKFGHAKEGNWAPQVVVALAVTREGVPVRSWVFPGNTSDVSTVEQIRTDLRGWSLGRAMFVADSGMNSEDTGLSWPERAENTCWLAV
;
A
#
# COMPACT_ATOMS: atom_id res chain seq x y z
N MET A 1 -12.16 -20.17 -9.07
CA MET A 1 -10.87 -20.23 -8.36
C MET A 1 -10.94 -19.44 -7.05
N VAL A 2 -10.26 -19.92 -5.98
CA VAL A 2 -10.37 -19.32 -4.64
C VAL A 2 -9.97 -17.83 -4.65
N ILE A 3 -8.80 -17.50 -5.20
CA ILE A 3 -8.29 -16.11 -5.24
C ILE A 3 -9.26 -15.18 -5.97
N GLU A 4 -9.79 -15.58 -7.11
CA GLU A 4 -10.73 -14.74 -7.87
C GLU A 4 -12.08 -14.58 -7.15
N THR A 5 -12.50 -15.59 -6.41
CA THR A 5 -13.71 -15.50 -5.57
C THR A 5 -13.49 -14.53 -4.42
N LEU A 6 -12.35 -14.60 -3.73
CA LEU A 6 -11.99 -13.66 -2.67
C LEU A 6 -11.85 -12.23 -3.21
N TRP A 7 -11.20 -12.06 -4.36
CA TRP A 7 -11.06 -10.78 -5.05
C TRP A 7 -12.39 -10.05 -5.25
N LYS A 8 -13.40 -10.81 -5.69
CA LYS A 8 -14.76 -10.30 -5.86
C LYS A 8 -15.46 -10.03 -4.52
N ARG A 9 -15.36 -10.95 -3.57
CA ARG A 9 -16.01 -10.83 -2.26
C ARG A 9 -15.48 -9.67 -1.44
N LEU A 10 -14.17 -9.42 -1.47
CA LEU A 10 -13.53 -8.29 -0.81
C LEU A 10 -13.78 -6.95 -1.54
N GLY A 11 -14.49 -6.96 -2.66
CA GLY A 11 -14.82 -5.74 -3.40
C GLY A 11 -13.68 -5.15 -4.22
N ILE A 12 -12.51 -5.81 -4.29
CA ILE A 12 -11.31 -5.30 -4.98
C ILE A 12 -11.60 -5.02 -6.45
N GLN A 13 -12.29 -5.96 -7.12
CA GLN A 13 -12.71 -5.78 -8.51
C GLN A 13 -13.52 -4.49 -8.70
N ASN A 14 -14.50 -4.24 -7.84
CA ASN A 14 -15.39 -3.08 -7.95
C ASN A 14 -14.65 -1.78 -7.64
N ALA A 15 -13.77 -1.77 -6.62
CA ALA A 15 -12.95 -0.64 -6.27
C ALA A 15 -12.08 -0.17 -7.45
N LEU A 16 -11.41 -1.11 -8.13
CA LEU A 16 -10.57 -0.83 -9.29
C LEU A 16 -11.42 -0.37 -10.51
N ILE A 17 -12.50 -1.06 -10.81
CA ILE A 17 -13.37 -0.73 -11.96
C ILE A 17 -14.01 0.64 -11.81
N SER A 18 -14.37 1.06 -10.60
CA SER A 18 -15.01 2.36 -10.36
C SER A 18 -14.14 3.57 -10.68
N LYS A 19 -12.81 3.42 -10.67
CA LYS A 19 -11.84 4.52 -10.84
C LYS A 19 -11.39 4.74 -12.27
N ALA A 20 -11.61 3.81 -13.13
CA ALA A 20 -11.08 3.86 -14.47
C ALA A 20 -11.98 4.59 -15.48
N LYS A 21 -11.35 5.32 -16.44
CA LYS A 21 -12.00 6.25 -17.38
C LYS A 21 -12.75 5.60 -18.54
N SER A 22 -12.45 4.35 -18.91
CA SER A 22 -13.14 3.62 -19.97
C SER A 22 -13.35 2.15 -19.63
N LYS A 23 -14.51 1.58 -19.98
CA LYS A 23 -14.88 0.19 -19.66
C LYS A 23 -13.91 -0.87 -20.20
N ALA A 24 -13.26 -0.62 -21.33
CA ALA A 24 -12.34 -1.58 -21.93
C ALA A 24 -10.98 -1.64 -21.21
N GLN A 25 -10.39 -0.48 -20.88
CA GLN A 25 -9.14 -0.41 -20.13
C GLN A 25 -9.30 -0.94 -18.70
N HIS A 26 -10.45 -0.70 -18.06
CA HIS A 26 -10.76 -1.14 -16.72
C HIS A 26 -10.59 -2.62 -16.51
N HIS A 27 -11.17 -3.40 -17.41
CA HIS A 27 -11.13 -4.85 -17.28
C HIS A 27 -9.71 -5.39 -17.46
N ILE A 28 -8.92 -4.80 -18.35
CA ILE A 28 -7.54 -5.23 -18.60
C ILE A 28 -6.65 -4.94 -17.39
N TYR A 29 -6.70 -3.73 -16.83
CA TYR A 29 -5.87 -3.36 -15.67
C TYR A 29 -6.26 -4.14 -14.42
N GLU A 30 -7.55 -4.29 -14.18
CA GLU A 30 -8.07 -5.07 -13.07
C GLU A 30 -7.65 -6.56 -13.19
N ARG A 31 -7.70 -7.16 -14.39
CA ARG A 31 -7.20 -8.51 -14.63
C ARG A 31 -5.68 -8.62 -14.48
N ALA A 32 -4.92 -7.63 -14.91
CA ALA A 32 -3.48 -7.58 -14.74
C ALA A 32 -3.11 -7.51 -13.24
N LEU A 33 -3.79 -6.68 -12.46
CA LEU A 33 -3.61 -6.60 -11.01
C LEU A 33 -3.99 -7.91 -10.31
N LEU A 34 -5.09 -8.55 -10.71
CA LEU A 34 -5.45 -9.88 -10.19
C LEU A 34 -4.35 -10.91 -10.48
N ALA A 35 -3.82 -10.94 -11.70
CA ALA A 35 -2.77 -11.89 -12.07
C ALA A 35 -1.49 -11.67 -11.27
N MET A 36 -1.04 -10.42 -11.12
CA MET A 36 0.14 -10.07 -10.34
C MET A 36 -0.03 -10.38 -8.84
N THR A 37 -1.21 -10.11 -8.29
CA THR A 37 -1.53 -10.41 -6.89
C THR A 37 -1.59 -11.92 -6.65
N ALA A 38 -2.26 -12.66 -7.53
CA ALA A 38 -2.33 -14.12 -7.45
C ALA A 38 -0.94 -14.77 -7.54
N ASN A 39 -0.09 -14.28 -8.46
CA ASN A 39 1.29 -14.72 -8.56
C ASN A 39 2.09 -14.44 -7.27
N ARG A 40 1.95 -13.24 -6.70
CA ARG A 40 2.63 -12.86 -5.45
C ARG A 40 2.27 -13.78 -4.29
N LEU A 41 1.04 -14.25 -4.23
CA LEU A 41 0.55 -15.17 -3.19
C LEU A 41 0.98 -16.63 -3.41
N CYS A 42 1.25 -17.03 -4.65
CA CYS A 42 1.53 -18.44 -4.99
C CYS A 42 3.01 -18.70 -5.27
N GLU A 43 3.59 -18.00 -6.22
CA GLU A 43 4.95 -18.18 -6.72
C GLU A 43 5.50 -16.84 -7.20
N PRO A 44 6.04 -15.99 -6.31
CA PRO A 44 6.45 -14.64 -6.64
C PRO A 44 7.47 -14.54 -7.77
N GLU A 45 7.10 -13.89 -8.87
CA GLU A 45 7.97 -13.63 -10.02
C GLU A 45 7.98 -12.12 -10.40
N SER A 46 8.88 -11.75 -11.30
CA SER A 46 8.85 -10.43 -11.94
C SER A 46 7.63 -10.31 -12.87
N LYS A 47 7.25 -9.09 -13.28
CA LYS A 47 6.13 -8.88 -14.22
C LYS A 47 6.33 -9.62 -15.53
N LEU A 48 7.57 -9.67 -16.03
CA LEU A 48 7.93 -10.49 -17.18
C LEU A 48 7.69 -11.96 -16.90
N GLY A 49 8.12 -12.48 -15.74
CA GLY A 49 7.91 -13.88 -15.35
C GLY A 49 6.43 -14.23 -15.17
N VAL A 50 5.63 -13.30 -14.63
CA VAL A 50 4.16 -13.49 -14.55
C VAL A 50 3.57 -13.66 -15.95
N TRP A 51 3.96 -12.82 -16.91
CA TRP A 51 3.41 -12.82 -18.25
C TRP A 51 3.88 -14.01 -19.10
N ASP A 52 5.20 -14.26 -19.17
CA ASP A 52 5.77 -15.19 -20.13
C ASP A 52 5.87 -16.64 -19.64
N ARG A 53 5.79 -16.85 -18.31
CA ARG A 53 5.95 -18.19 -17.71
C ARG A 53 4.80 -18.60 -16.82
N TRP A 54 4.46 -17.78 -15.80
CA TRP A 54 3.51 -18.19 -14.77
C TRP A 54 2.09 -18.30 -15.28
N LEU A 55 1.60 -17.32 -16.05
CA LEU A 55 0.23 -17.36 -16.63
C LEU A 55 0.02 -18.53 -17.59
N LEU A 56 1.09 -19.06 -18.18
CA LEU A 56 1.01 -20.24 -19.06
C LEU A 56 0.86 -21.56 -18.27
N LYS A 57 1.24 -21.57 -16.99
CA LYS A 57 1.22 -22.76 -16.13
C LYS A 57 -0.04 -22.86 -15.27
N VAL A 58 -0.76 -21.75 -15.05
CA VAL A 58 -1.90 -21.69 -14.14
C VAL A 58 -3.21 -21.60 -14.90
N TYR A 59 -4.27 -22.17 -14.31
CA TYR A 59 -5.61 -22.04 -14.86
C TYR A 59 -6.28 -20.74 -14.38
N LEU A 60 -6.09 -19.66 -15.12
CA LEU A 60 -6.66 -18.35 -14.89
C LEU A 60 -7.29 -17.78 -16.19
N PRO A 61 -8.41 -18.35 -16.66
CA PRO A 61 -8.98 -18.02 -17.98
C PRO A 61 -9.32 -16.53 -18.12
N SER A 62 -9.70 -15.88 -17.04
CA SER A 62 -10.06 -14.46 -17.01
C SER A 62 -8.88 -13.51 -17.26
N CYS A 63 -7.65 -14.01 -17.24
CA CYS A 63 -6.42 -13.27 -17.52
C CYS A 63 -5.77 -13.65 -18.85
N GLN A 64 -6.45 -14.47 -19.68
CA GLN A 64 -5.98 -14.79 -21.02
C GLN A 64 -5.93 -13.56 -21.91
N GLY A 65 -4.86 -13.44 -22.70
CA GLY A 65 -4.67 -12.31 -23.61
C GLY A 65 -4.03 -11.07 -22.98
N LEU A 66 -3.67 -11.12 -21.70
CA LEU A 66 -2.86 -10.07 -21.09
C LEU A 66 -1.50 -9.95 -21.79
N GLN A 67 -1.06 -8.72 -22.01
CA GLN A 67 0.26 -8.38 -22.52
C GLN A 67 1.13 -7.84 -21.39
N LEU A 68 2.45 -7.89 -21.58
CA LEU A 68 3.40 -7.40 -20.57
C LEU A 68 3.17 -5.91 -20.23
N ASN A 69 2.90 -5.08 -21.25
CA ASN A 69 2.62 -3.65 -21.07
C ASN A 69 1.38 -3.42 -20.18
N HIS A 70 0.35 -4.27 -20.27
CA HIS A 70 -0.82 -4.15 -19.40
C HIS A 70 -0.49 -4.25 -17.91
N MET A 71 0.55 -5.00 -17.55
CA MET A 71 0.99 -5.11 -16.14
C MET A 71 1.64 -3.83 -15.64
N TYR A 72 2.46 -3.18 -16.50
CA TYR A 72 3.07 -1.89 -16.14
C TYR A 72 2.04 -0.77 -16.10
N GLU A 73 1.19 -0.67 -17.13
CA GLU A 73 0.10 0.31 -17.16
C GLU A 73 -0.88 0.15 -16.00
N ALA A 74 -1.15 -1.09 -15.57
CA ALA A 74 -1.98 -1.37 -14.42
C ALA A 74 -1.33 -0.92 -13.09
N MET A 75 0.00 -0.96 -13.01
CA MET A 75 0.73 -0.44 -11.84
C MET A 75 0.67 1.09 -11.80
N ASP A 76 0.85 1.76 -12.93
CA ASP A 76 0.72 3.22 -13.04
C ASP A 76 -0.71 3.66 -12.66
N PHE A 77 -1.71 2.96 -13.18
CA PHE A 77 -3.10 3.16 -12.81
C PHE A 77 -3.35 2.97 -11.31
N LEU A 78 -2.81 1.91 -10.71
CA LEU A 78 -2.96 1.67 -9.27
C LEU A 78 -2.25 2.76 -8.46
N HIS A 79 -1.08 3.22 -8.90
CA HIS A 79 -0.36 4.30 -8.24
C HIS A 79 -1.18 5.60 -8.19
N GLU A 80 -1.82 5.96 -9.29
CA GLU A 80 -2.67 7.17 -9.37
C GLU A 80 -3.90 7.10 -8.45
N HIS A 81 -4.42 5.90 -8.19
CA HIS A 81 -5.68 5.69 -7.46
C HIS A 81 -5.51 4.91 -6.15
N ALA A 82 -4.28 4.69 -5.68
CA ALA A 82 -3.98 3.79 -4.56
C ALA A 82 -4.79 4.14 -3.30
N ALA A 83 -4.76 5.41 -2.87
CA ALA A 83 -5.45 5.85 -1.67
C ALA A 83 -6.97 5.59 -1.70
N GLU A 84 -7.60 5.89 -2.83
CA GLU A 84 -9.04 5.72 -3.02
C GLU A 84 -9.45 4.23 -3.13
N VAL A 85 -8.59 3.42 -3.75
CA VAL A 85 -8.79 1.98 -3.88
C VAL A 85 -8.62 1.31 -2.51
N GLU A 86 -7.60 1.67 -1.75
CA GLU A 86 -7.39 1.18 -0.38
C GLU A 86 -8.56 1.52 0.52
N GLU A 87 -9.03 2.77 0.49
CA GLU A 87 -10.19 3.23 1.25
C GLU A 87 -11.45 2.42 0.92
N ALA A 88 -11.75 2.25 -0.36
CA ALA A 88 -12.92 1.50 -0.80
C ALA A 88 -12.85 0.02 -0.39
N ILE A 89 -11.67 -0.60 -0.46
CA ILE A 89 -11.46 -1.98 -0.04
C ILE A 89 -11.61 -2.09 1.48
N PHE A 90 -10.98 -1.17 2.23
CA PHE A 90 -11.04 -1.18 3.69
C PHE A 90 -12.49 -1.11 4.19
N TYR A 91 -13.30 -0.16 3.73
CA TYR A 91 -14.70 -0.05 4.13
C TYR A 91 -15.51 -1.29 3.75
N LYS A 92 -15.24 -1.88 2.58
CA LYS A 92 -15.92 -3.11 2.18
C LYS A 92 -15.56 -4.30 3.08
N VAL A 93 -14.31 -4.39 3.50
CA VAL A 93 -13.82 -5.43 4.42
C VAL A 93 -14.39 -5.17 5.83
N ALA A 94 -14.35 -3.92 6.30
CA ALA A 94 -14.88 -3.53 7.60
C ALA A 94 -16.38 -3.86 7.72
N ASP A 95 -17.18 -3.53 6.69
CA ASP A 95 -18.60 -3.89 6.61
C ASP A 95 -18.80 -5.42 6.58
N LEU A 96 -18.04 -6.13 5.77
CA LEU A 96 -18.17 -7.59 5.62
C LEU A 96 -17.89 -8.36 6.92
N PHE A 97 -16.96 -7.86 7.75
CA PHE A 97 -16.55 -8.51 9.00
C PHE A 97 -17.10 -7.82 10.25
N ASN A 98 -17.94 -6.79 10.10
CA ASN A 98 -18.42 -5.94 11.20
C ASN A 98 -17.29 -5.46 12.12
N LEU A 99 -16.21 -4.92 11.54
CA LEU A 99 -15.05 -4.49 12.29
C LEU A 99 -15.36 -3.21 13.08
N GLU A 100 -15.09 -3.25 14.37
CA GLU A 100 -15.01 -2.06 15.21
C GLU A 100 -13.57 -1.53 15.17
N VAL A 101 -13.35 -0.40 14.50
CA VAL A 101 -12.02 0.20 14.37
C VAL A 101 -11.77 1.12 15.55
N ASP A 102 -11.41 0.55 16.69
CA ASP A 102 -11.08 1.26 17.92
C ASP A 102 -9.55 1.43 18.10
N LEU A 103 -8.76 0.60 17.41
CA LEU A 103 -7.31 0.57 17.53
C LEU A 103 -6.67 0.38 16.14
N ILE A 104 -5.69 1.23 15.84
CA ILE A 104 -4.88 1.15 14.62
C ILE A 104 -3.41 1.06 15.02
N PHE A 105 -2.75 -0.02 14.61
CA PHE A 105 -1.31 -0.18 14.72
C PHE A 105 -0.64 0.36 13.49
N TYR A 106 0.45 1.09 13.69
CA TYR A 106 1.26 1.67 12.64
C TYR A 106 2.72 1.27 12.82
N ASP A 107 3.33 0.80 11.75
CA ASP A 107 4.75 0.48 11.71
C ASP A 107 5.34 0.78 10.32
N THR A 108 6.67 0.95 10.29
CA THR A 108 7.46 1.16 9.08
C THR A 108 8.40 -0.01 8.86
N THR A 109 8.72 -0.25 7.60
CA THR A 109 9.80 -1.15 7.19
C THR A 109 10.58 -0.54 6.03
N THR A 110 11.73 -1.10 5.70
CA THR A 110 12.52 -0.66 4.56
C THR A 110 12.56 -1.74 3.48
N ALA A 111 12.53 -1.32 2.22
CA ALA A 111 12.75 -2.20 1.08
C ALA A 111 13.97 -1.70 0.31
N SER A 112 15.07 -2.47 0.35
CA SER A 112 16.33 -2.14 -0.28
C SER A 112 16.38 -2.59 -1.74
N PHE A 113 17.10 -1.86 -2.56
CA PHE A 113 17.33 -2.16 -3.97
C PHE A 113 18.76 -2.66 -4.19
N HIS A 114 18.93 -3.66 -5.03
CA HIS A 114 20.23 -4.13 -5.50
C HIS A 114 20.76 -3.22 -6.63
N THR A 115 21.11 -1.99 -6.26
CA THR A 115 21.70 -0.97 -7.14
C THR A 115 22.57 -0.04 -6.31
N ASP A 116 23.48 0.67 -6.96
CA ASP A 116 24.43 1.60 -6.31
C ASP A 116 24.06 3.07 -6.52
N TYR A 117 22.82 3.37 -6.95
CA TYR A 117 22.41 4.74 -7.25
C TYR A 117 20.99 5.06 -6.75
N GLU A 118 20.80 6.32 -6.41
CA GLU A 118 19.50 6.92 -6.05
C GLU A 118 18.70 7.28 -7.31
N ASP A 119 17.43 7.64 -7.11
CA ASP A 119 16.65 8.24 -8.18
C ASP A 119 17.15 9.64 -8.51
N GLU A 120 17.29 9.93 -9.81
CA GLU A 120 17.68 11.25 -10.29
C GLU A 120 16.51 12.24 -10.23
N PRO A 121 16.72 13.45 -9.66
CA PRO A 121 15.70 14.49 -9.69
C PRO A 121 15.34 14.88 -11.13
N GLY A 122 14.05 14.94 -11.45
CA GLY A 122 13.56 15.51 -12.72
C GLY A 122 13.11 14.53 -13.79
N ARG A 123 13.22 13.22 -13.59
CA ARG A 123 12.66 12.25 -14.53
C ARG A 123 11.13 12.12 -14.44
N HIS A 124 10.57 12.32 -13.27
CA HIS A 124 9.12 12.38 -12.98
C HIS A 124 8.91 13.34 -11.80
N GLU A 125 7.83 14.11 -11.76
CA GLU A 125 7.57 15.15 -10.75
C GLU A 125 7.61 14.69 -9.28
N ASN A 126 7.54 13.36 -9.03
CA ASN A 126 7.56 12.75 -7.69
C ASN A 126 8.65 11.67 -7.51
N ALA A 127 9.64 11.60 -8.40
CA ALA A 127 10.55 10.45 -8.49
C ALA A 127 11.86 10.64 -7.72
N THR A 128 11.79 10.81 -6.41
CA THR A 128 12.99 10.72 -5.55
C THR A 128 12.72 9.82 -4.34
N LEU A 129 12.02 8.71 -4.57
CA LEU A 129 11.69 7.77 -3.50
C LEU A 129 12.88 6.90 -3.11
N ARG A 130 13.64 6.39 -4.11
CA ARG A 130 14.82 5.59 -3.82
C ARG A 130 15.97 6.48 -3.38
N LYS A 131 16.26 6.45 -2.08
CA LYS A 131 17.33 7.19 -1.42
C LYS A 131 18.20 6.25 -0.59
N PHE A 132 19.48 6.61 -0.43
CA PHE A 132 20.32 5.91 0.53
C PHE A 132 19.82 6.12 1.95
N GLY A 133 19.75 5.03 2.71
CA GLY A 133 19.36 5.04 4.11
C GLY A 133 19.84 3.80 4.84
N HIS A 134 19.74 3.81 6.16
CA HIS A 134 19.97 2.64 6.99
C HIS A 134 18.77 1.70 6.86
N ALA A 135 18.96 0.58 6.18
CA ALA A 135 17.95 -0.46 6.15
C ALA A 135 17.76 -1.05 7.56
N LYS A 136 16.56 -1.47 7.92
CA LYS A 136 16.31 -2.18 9.19
C LYS A 136 17.16 -3.45 9.33
N GLU A 137 17.66 -3.98 8.23
CA GLU A 137 18.62 -5.10 8.18
C GLU A 137 20.09 -4.69 8.49
N GLY A 138 20.34 -3.42 8.76
CA GLY A 138 21.65 -2.90 9.19
C GLY A 138 22.60 -2.46 8.07
N ASN A 139 22.20 -2.55 6.81
CA ASN A 139 23.01 -2.15 5.67
C ASN A 139 22.68 -0.71 5.22
N TRP A 140 23.70 0.03 4.74
CA TRP A 140 23.52 1.27 4.02
C TRP A 140 23.28 0.96 2.54
N ALA A 141 22.06 1.20 2.06
CA ALA A 141 21.66 0.84 0.70
C ALA A 141 20.61 1.82 0.15
N PRO A 142 20.49 1.95 -1.19
CA PRO A 142 19.35 2.58 -1.82
C PRO A 142 18.06 1.82 -1.45
N GLN A 143 17.10 2.53 -0.87
CA GLN A 143 15.89 1.93 -0.33
C GLN A 143 14.69 2.86 -0.45
N VAL A 144 13.52 2.36 -0.11
CA VAL A 144 12.31 3.12 0.21
C VAL A 144 11.84 2.72 1.60
N VAL A 145 11.17 3.63 2.29
CA VAL A 145 10.47 3.32 3.54
C VAL A 145 9.03 3.01 3.19
N VAL A 146 8.56 1.86 3.64
CA VAL A 146 7.16 1.42 3.48
C VAL A 146 6.49 1.46 4.85
N ALA A 147 5.34 2.09 4.92
CA ALA A 147 4.55 2.16 6.13
C ALA A 147 3.21 1.46 5.95
N LEU A 148 2.70 0.84 6.99
CA LEU A 148 1.43 0.15 7.00
C LEU A 148 0.66 0.45 8.29
N ALA A 149 -0.61 0.82 8.12
CA ALA A 149 -1.58 0.88 9.21
C ALA A 149 -2.50 -0.32 9.16
N VAL A 150 -2.71 -0.98 10.29
CA VAL A 150 -3.59 -2.15 10.41
C VAL A 150 -4.52 -2.02 11.62
N THR A 151 -5.69 -2.65 11.55
CA THR A 151 -6.59 -2.77 12.71
C THR A 151 -6.03 -3.74 13.75
N ARG A 152 -6.70 -3.83 14.92
CA ARG A 152 -6.40 -4.82 15.97
C ARG A 152 -6.38 -6.25 15.44
N GLU A 153 -7.23 -6.59 14.51
CA GLU A 153 -7.34 -7.91 13.89
C GLU A 153 -6.32 -8.14 12.76
N GLY A 154 -5.44 -7.15 12.50
CA GLY A 154 -4.44 -7.22 11.45
C GLY A 154 -4.99 -6.93 10.04
N VAL A 155 -6.17 -6.34 9.93
CA VAL A 155 -6.73 -5.93 8.62
C VAL A 155 -6.03 -4.65 8.16
N PRO A 156 -5.44 -4.62 6.96
CA PRO A 156 -4.81 -3.42 6.43
C PRO A 156 -5.81 -2.28 6.27
N VAL A 157 -5.45 -1.12 6.80
CA VAL A 157 -6.21 0.13 6.64
C VAL A 157 -5.66 0.90 5.45
N ARG A 158 -4.37 1.22 5.48
CA ARG A 158 -3.70 1.99 4.42
C ARG A 158 -2.20 1.74 4.42
N SER A 159 -1.58 1.90 3.24
CA SER A 159 -0.12 1.84 3.07
C SER A 159 0.44 3.15 2.53
N TRP A 160 1.74 3.41 2.80
CA TRP A 160 2.49 4.56 2.28
C TRP A 160 3.87 4.12 1.85
N VAL A 161 4.42 4.85 0.90
CA VAL A 161 5.82 4.73 0.48
C VAL A 161 6.47 6.09 0.59
N PHE A 162 7.55 6.17 1.37
CA PHE A 162 8.32 7.38 1.60
C PHE A 162 9.73 7.25 1.02
N PRO A 163 10.42 8.38 0.80
CA PRO A 163 11.83 8.37 0.43
C PRO A 163 12.67 7.56 1.41
N GLY A 164 13.66 6.83 0.91
CA GLY A 164 14.48 5.90 1.70
C GLY A 164 15.28 6.51 2.84
N ASN A 165 15.44 7.83 2.86
CA ASN A 165 16.08 8.59 3.93
C ASN A 165 15.08 9.25 4.90
N THR A 166 13.80 8.91 4.79
CA THR A 166 12.75 9.44 5.68
C THR A 166 12.89 8.82 7.07
N SER A 167 12.85 9.67 8.11
CA SER A 167 12.81 9.19 9.49
C SER A 167 11.39 8.78 9.88
N ASP A 168 11.26 7.78 10.76
CA ASP A 168 9.95 7.28 11.22
C ASP A 168 9.09 8.40 11.84
N VAL A 169 9.71 9.29 12.59
CA VAL A 169 9.03 10.44 13.22
C VAL A 169 8.37 11.35 12.19
N SER A 170 9.03 11.61 11.05
CA SER A 170 8.52 12.53 10.02
C SER A 170 7.32 11.97 9.25
N THR A 171 7.08 10.66 9.31
CA THR A 171 5.94 10.01 8.64
C THR A 171 4.63 10.21 9.38
N VAL A 172 4.67 10.36 10.70
CA VAL A 172 3.49 10.36 11.58
C VAL A 172 2.51 11.48 11.24
N GLU A 173 3.01 12.69 10.94
CA GLU A 173 2.14 13.84 10.65
C GLU A 173 1.37 13.67 9.34
N GLN A 174 2.01 13.15 8.31
CA GLN A 174 1.35 12.87 7.03
C GLN A 174 0.27 11.82 7.19
N ILE A 175 0.59 10.73 7.89
CA ILE A 175 -0.35 9.63 8.14
C ILE A 175 -1.57 10.11 8.92
N ARG A 176 -1.34 10.90 9.96
CA ARG A 176 -2.42 11.54 10.73
C ARG A 176 -3.32 12.40 9.85
N THR A 177 -2.73 13.17 8.95
CA THR A 177 -3.47 14.04 8.02
C THR A 177 -4.30 13.20 7.05
N ASP A 178 -3.70 12.19 6.48
CA ASP A 178 -4.33 11.30 5.50
C ASP A 178 -5.48 10.48 6.10
N LEU A 179 -5.32 10.01 7.33
CA LEU A 179 -6.35 9.20 8.02
C LEU A 179 -7.46 10.04 8.65
N ARG A 180 -7.26 11.35 8.87
CA ARG A 180 -8.32 12.24 9.31
C ARG A 180 -9.49 12.36 8.35
N GLY A 181 -9.22 12.22 7.05
CA GLY A 181 -10.24 12.21 6.01
C GLY A 181 -11.12 10.95 6.02
N TRP A 182 -10.68 9.90 6.71
CA TRP A 182 -11.40 8.64 6.84
C TRP A 182 -12.35 8.69 8.02
N SER A 183 -13.60 8.30 7.83
CA SER A 183 -14.62 8.29 8.88
C SER A 183 -14.43 7.10 9.84
N LEU A 184 -13.25 6.99 10.47
CA LEU A 184 -12.88 5.87 11.35
C LEU A 184 -13.50 5.97 12.77
N GLY A 185 -14.32 6.97 13.03
CA GLY A 185 -14.90 7.17 14.36
C GLY A 185 -13.83 7.55 15.40
N ARG A 186 -13.89 6.96 16.60
CA ARG A 186 -12.88 7.10 17.65
C ARG A 186 -11.85 5.97 17.51
N ALA A 187 -10.71 6.23 16.90
CA ALA A 187 -9.62 5.27 16.82
C ALA A 187 -8.41 5.75 17.66
N MET A 188 -7.80 4.82 18.40
CA MET A 188 -6.51 5.01 19.04
C MET A 188 -5.42 4.51 18.11
N PHE A 189 -4.40 5.33 17.88
CA PHE A 189 -3.23 4.94 17.09
C PHE A 189 -2.10 4.51 18.01
N VAL A 190 -1.49 3.38 17.70
CA VAL A 190 -0.35 2.80 18.41
C VAL A 190 0.83 2.71 17.45
N ALA A 191 1.93 3.33 17.84
CA ALA A 191 3.18 3.33 17.08
C ALA A 191 4.36 2.99 18.01
N ASP A 192 5.51 2.60 17.42
CA ASP A 192 6.74 2.36 18.18
C ASP A 192 7.20 3.64 18.91
N SER A 193 7.76 3.47 20.10
CA SER A 193 8.33 4.57 20.92
C SER A 193 9.43 5.34 20.19
N GLY A 194 10.18 4.73 19.28
CA GLY A 194 11.15 5.39 18.41
C GLY A 194 10.55 6.44 17.48
N MET A 195 9.23 6.42 17.29
CA MET A 195 8.48 7.43 16.51
C MET A 195 8.09 8.66 17.34
N ASN A 196 8.37 8.65 18.66
CA ASN A 196 8.12 9.75 19.55
C ASN A 196 9.44 10.46 19.90
N SER A 197 9.68 11.67 19.36
CA SER A 197 10.84 12.46 19.73
C SER A 197 10.39 13.76 20.40
N GLU A 198 10.94 14.04 21.58
CA GLU A 198 10.75 15.30 22.32
C GLU A 198 11.27 16.51 21.52
N ASP A 199 12.22 16.31 20.62
CA ASP A 199 12.88 17.35 19.80
C ASP A 199 12.03 17.90 18.66
N THR A 200 10.94 17.24 18.25
CA THR A 200 10.13 17.69 17.11
C THR A 200 9.04 18.69 17.50
N GLY A 201 8.91 19.06 18.77
CA GLY A 201 7.85 19.97 19.23
C GLY A 201 6.43 19.42 18.99
N LEU A 202 6.34 18.16 18.55
CA LEU A 202 5.11 17.41 18.49
C LEU A 202 4.74 16.98 19.90
N SER A 203 4.35 17.94 20.75
CA SER A 203 3.49 17.61 21.86
C SER A 203 2.25 16.97 21.26
N TRP A 204 2.06 15.70 21.53
CA TRP A 204 0.84 14.98 21.14
C TRP A 204 -0.33 15.83 21.62
N PRO A 205 -1.18 16.40 20.72
CA PRO A 205 -2.26 17.24 21.19
C PRO A 205 -3.18 16.37 22.06
N GLU A 206 -3.29 16.75 23.31
CA GLU A 206 -4.32 16.26 24.18
C GLU A 206 -5.66 16.47 23.46
N ARG A 207 -6.26 15.36 22.97
CA ARG A 207 -7.59 15.31 22.37
C ARG A 207 -7.82 16.22 21.13
N ALA A 208 -7.40 15.78 19.95
CA ALA A 208 -8.19 16.07 18.77
C ALA A 208 -9.50 15.25 18.85
N GLU A 209 -10.62 15.85 18.51
CA GLU A 209 -11.99 15.42 18.88
C GLU A 209 -12.38 13.94 18.66
N ASN A 210 -11.60 13.09 18.02
CA ASN A 210 -11.88 11.65 17.84
C ASN A 210 -10.65 10.75 17.71
N THR A 211 -9.44 11.19 18.03
CA THR A 211 -8.23 10.37 17.82
C THR A 211 -7.27 10.52 18.99
N CYS A 212 -6.87 9.42 19.62
CA CYS A 212 -5.84 9.35 20.63
C CYS A 212 -4.62 8.60 20.07
N TRP A 213 -3.40 9.09 20.36
CA TRP A 213 -2.16 8.44 19.97
C TRP A 213 -1.46 7.87 21.19
N LEU A 214 -0.97 6.65 21.10
CA LEU A 214 -0.19 5.99 22.12
C LEU A 214 1.11 5.48 21.50
N ALA A 215 2.25 5.91 22.03
CA ALA A 215 3.54 5.29 21.77
C ALA A 215 3.81 4.19 22.81
N VAL A 216 4.23 3.02 22.37
CA VAL A 216 4.53 1.85 23.22
C VAL A 216 6.01 1.52 23.15
#